data_836a3ac53c87a9263ba09a2544c19c35
#
_entry.id   836a3ac53c87a9263ba09a2544c19c35
#
_cell.length_a   1.000
_cell.length_b   1.000
_cell.length_c   1.000
_cell.angle_alpha   90.00
_cell.angle_beta   90.00
_cell.angle_gamma   90.00
#
_symmetry.space_group_name_H-M   'P 1'
#
loop_
_entity.id
_entity.type
_entity.pdbx_description
1 polymer ?
#
loop_
_entity_poly.entity_id
_entity_poly.type
_entity_poly.pdbx_seq_one_letter_code
_entity_poly.pdbx_strand_id
1 'polypeptide(L)'
;MKGVKVTGFKRGSNSQAVTGVETDKGTIECEQVVIGAGPWARDFWNMLELPKTANIKGKDGKMHVTDMWTYWMLQEGVIGVEPDFLKTNDGKQPPVVHVDSTAPLYSDKTKKLLTDKIWGIYYKPDIEGLGVQGGTSPYIVKKHFDQVNVDPYGIESPEYQTTDAFSEMWCSALAHCQKRFEGKSDLYRKGPSGGLGCMTPDSFPIFDRFFENVYMIADANHGYKMIGVGELVAKEILGTESDLLKPFRFNRYEKGELHPTSNSPFPWS
;
A
#
# COMPACT_ATOMS: atom_id res chain seq x y z
N MET A 1 15.95 16.13 -8.07
CA MET A 1 17.13 15.58 -8.81
C MET A 1 16.81 14.14 -9.18
N LYS A 2 17.01 13.74 -10.43
CA LYS A 2 16.82 12.33 -10.85
C LYS A 2 18.16 11.58 -10.79
N GLY A 3 18.12 10.26 -10.50
CA GLY A 3 19.32 9.43 -10.46
C GLY A 3 20.26 9.78 -9.30
N VAL A 4 19.71 10.18 -8.19
CA VAL A 4 20.42 10.49 -6.94
C VAL A 4 19.81 9.63 -5.84
N LYS A 5 20.64 8.84 -5.17
CA LYS A 5 20.22 7.98 -4.07
C LYS A 5 20.49 8.67 -2.74
N VAL A 6 19.46 8.76 -1.89
CA VAL A 6 19.63 9.21 -0.50
C VAL A 6 20.29 8.09 0.30
N THR A 7 21.32 8.44 1.08
CA THR A 7 22.12 7.50 1.86
C THR A 7 22.05 7.78 3.37
N GLY A 8 21.56 8.95 3.78
CA GLY A 8 21.46 9.33 5.18
C GLY A 8 20.97 10.75 5.39
N PHE A 9 21.06 11.18 6.63
CA PHE A 9 20.67 12.54 7.07
C PHE A 9 21.76 13.11 7.98
N LYS A 10 22.21 14.33 7.67
CA LYS A 10 23.11 15.10 8.52
C LYS A 10 22.29 15.83 9.59
N ARG A 11 22.67 15.65 10.84
CA ARG A 11 22.05 16.37 11.99
C ARG A 11 22.95 17.48 12.50
N GLY A 12 22.37 18.51 13.03
CA GLY A 12 23.12 19.53 13.76
C GLY A 12 23.70 18.97 15.04
N SER A 13 24.86 19.46 15.45
CA SER A 13 25.67 18.94 16.57
C SER A 13 24.95 18.96 17.95
N ASN A 14 23.91 19.76 18.11
CA ASN A 14 23.12 19.88 19.35
C ASN A 14 21.61 19.97 19.09
N SER A 15 21.14 19.66 17.88
CA SER A 15 19.75 19.85 17.52
C SER A 15 19.07 18.56 17.11
N GLN A 16 17.76 18.50 17.34
CA GLN A 16 16.86 17.49 16.81
C GLN A 16 16.56 17.73 15.33
N ALA A 17 17.17 18.76 14.71
CA ALA A 17 16.93 19.13 13.33
C ALA A 17 17.89 18.41 12.37
N VAL A 18 17.37 18.03 11.20
CA VAL A 18 18.14 17.60 10.06
C VAL A 18 18.60 18.83 9.30
N THR A 19 19.90 18.96 9.07
CA THR A 19 20.54 20.08 8.37
C THR A 19 20.94 19.76 6.94
N GLY A 20 20.86 18.49 6.55
CA GLY A 20 21.17 18.08 5.19
C GLY A 20 20.74 16.66 4.89
N VAL A 21 20.46 16.40 3.62
CA VAL A 21 20.21 15.07 3.05
C VAL A 21 21.48 14.58 2.42
N GLU A 22 22.01 13.47 2.93
CA GLU A 22 23.20 12.82 2.38
C GLU A 22 22.80 11.97 1.17
N THR A 23 23.58 12.07 0.10
CA THR A 23 23.32 11.33 -1.14
C THR A 23 24.62 10.72 -1.67
N ASP A 24 24.48 9.78 -2.61
CA ASP A 24 25.60 9.21 -3.36
C ASP A 24 26.37 10.23 -4.23
N LYS A 25 25.88 11.48 -4.31
CA LYS A 25 26.48 12.59 -5.07
C LYS A 25 26.81 13.82 -4.22
N GLY A 26 26.82 13.66 -2.91
CA GLY A 26 27.09 14.73 -1.95
C GLY A 26 25.90 15.10 -1.09
N THR A 27 26.10 16.04 -0.20
CA THR A 27 25.09 16.50 0.76
C THR A 27 24.29 17.66 0.19
N ILE A 28 22.97 17.62 0.36
CA ILE A 28 22.05 18.71 0.03
C ILE A 28 21.63 19.36 1.35
N GLU A 29 22.05 20.60 1.57
CA GLU A 29 21.63 21.34 2.75
C GLU A 29 20.15 21.72 2.64
N CYS A 30 19.43 21.64 3.76
CA CYS A 30 18.00 21.90 3.81
C CYS A 30 17.54 22.39 5.16
N GLU A 31 16.47 23.16 5.17
CA GLU A 31 15.79 23.65 6.38
C GLU A 31 14.60 22.77 6.77
N GLN A 32 13.99 22.11 5.79
CA GLN A 32 12.86 21.21 5.95
C GLN A 32 13.06 19.95 5.10
N VAL A 33 12.66 18.81 5.65
CA VAL A 33 12.67 17.53 4.92
C VAL A 33 11.26 16.96 4.90
N VAL A 34 10.78 16.57 3.73
CA VAL A 34 9.52 15.83 3.57
C VAL A 34 9.84 14.49 2.93
N ILE A 35 9.47 13.42 3.60
CA ILE A 35 9.73 12.04 3.18
C ILE A 35 8.42 11.41 2.73
N GLY A 36 8.29 11.19 1.41
CA GLY A 36 7.18 10.46 0.79
C GLY A 36 7.75 9.35 -0.08
N ALA A 37 8.29 8.30 0.54
CA ALA A 37 9.13 7.31 -0.11
C ALA A 37 8.41 6.00 -0.47
N GLY A 38 7.08 5.90 -0.27
CA GLY A 38 6.31 4.70 -0.58
C GLY A 38 6.91 3.43 0.04
N PRO A 39 7.21 2.38 -0.75
CA PRO A 39 7.74 1.12 -0.22
C PRO A 39 9.10 1.25 0.48
N TRP A 40 9.85 2.32 0.22
CA TRP A 40 11.12 2.62 0.89
C TRP A 40 10.95 3.39 2.21
N ALA A 41 9.73 3.61 2.70
CA ALA A 41 9.49 4.32 3.96
C ALA A 41 10.30 3.73 5.11
N ARG A 42 10.41 2.39 5.21
CA ARG A 42 11.25 1.70 6.19
C ARG A 42 12.72 2.13 6.12
N ASP A 43 13.29 2.30 4.93
CA ASP A 43 14.71 2.64 4.78
C ASP A 43 14.98 4.04 5.33
N PHE A 44 14.12 5.00 5.02
CA PHE A 44 14.20 6.35 5.57
C PHE A 44 13.95 6.38 7.08
N TRP A 45 13.02 5.55 7.55
CA TRP A 45 12.74 5.37 8.98
C TRP A 45 13.99 4.88 9.73
N ASN A 46 14.67 3.90 9.16
CA ASN A 46 15.92 3.37 9.73
C ASN A 46 17.06 4.41 9.66
N MET A 47 17.19 5.19 8.57
CA MET A 47 18.18 6.26 8.45
C MET A 47 17.96 7.36 9.50
N LEU A 48 16.71 7.57 9.92
CA LEU A 48 16.35 8.51 10.98
C LEU A 48 16.45 7.90 12.38
N GLU A 49 16.84 6.63 12.51
CA GLU A 49 16.96 5.90 13.77
C GLU A 49 15.66 5.89 14.61
N LEU A 50 14.50 5.87 13.91
CA LEU A 50 13.19 5.82 14.54
C LEU A 50 12.87 4.38 15.04
N PRO A 51 11.91 4.21 15.98
CA PRO A 51 11.63 2.92 16.59
C PRO A 51 11.23 1.83 15.58
N LYS A 52 11.89 0.68 15.64
CA LYS A 52 11.60 -0.47 14.77
C LYS A 52 10.37 -1.28 15.19
N THR A 53 9.86 -1.02 16.38
CA THR A 53 8.66 -1.66 16.92
C THR A 53 7.68 -0.61 17.39
N ALA A 54 6.41 -0.97 17.40
CA ALA A 54 5.33 -0.16 17.95
C ALA A 54 4.55 -0.96 19.01
N ASN A 55 3.98 -0.26 19.97
CA ASN A 55 3.06 -0.83 20.93
C ASN A 55 1.64 -0.60 20.43
N ILE A 56 0.89 -1.67 20.19
CA ILE A 56 -0.49 -1.59 19.74
C ILE A 56 -1.42 -2.28 20.73
N LYS A 57 -2.62 -1.75 20.87
CA LYS A 57 -3.67 -2.40 21.66
C LYS A 57 -4.37 -3.44 20.81
N GLY A 58 -4.22 -4.70 21.17
CA GLY A 58 -4.87 -5.80 20.48
C GLY A 58 -6.38 -5.88 20.75
N LYS A 59 -7.06 -6.74 19.99
CA LYS A 59 -8.51 -7.02 20.17
C LYS A 59 -8.83 -7.60 21.55
N ASP A 60 -7.86 -8.19 22.23
CA ASP A 60 -7.94 -8.67 23.61
C ASP A 60 -7.84 -7.56 24.68
N GLY A 61 -7.70 -6.31 24.25
CA GLY A 61 -7.55 -5.14 25.10
C GLY A 61 -6.15 -4.96 25.71
N LYS A 62 -5.20 -5.85 25.42
CA LYS A 62 -3.83 -5.78 25.93
C LYS A 62 -2.91 -5.08 24.95
N MET A 63 -1.83 -4.51 25.49
CA MET A 63 -0.76 -3.95 24.67
C MET A 63 0.16 -5.07 24.17
N HIS A 64 0.46 -5.02 22.89
CA HIS A 64 1.37 -5.93 22.20
C HIS A 64 2.46 -5.16 21.51
N VAL A 65 3.69 -5.65 21.60
CA VAL A 65 4.81 -5.14 20.80
C VAL A 65 4.75 -5.83 19.44
N THR A 66 4.79 -5.03 18.38
CA THR A 66 4.80 -5.54 17.00
C THR A 66 5.87 -4.84 16.19
N ASP A 67 6.29 -5.44 15.08
CA ASP A 67 7.15 -4.78 14.12
C ASP A 67 6.47 -3.55 13.55
N MET A 68 7.25 -2.47 13.36
CA MET A 68 6.75 -1.20 12.81
C MET A 68 6.32 -1.35 11.36
N TRP A 69 6.92 -2.25 10.62
CA TRP A 69 6.68 -2.42 9.20
C TRP A 69 6.35 -3.85 8.84
N THR A 70 5.39 -4.02 7.94
CA THR A 70 5.06 -5.29 7.31
C THR A 70 5.00 -5.09 5.80
N TYR A 71 5.65 -5.96 5.05
CA TYR A 71 5.58 -5.92 3.59
C TYR A 71 4.52 -6.87 3.07
N TRP A 72 3.69 -6.33 2.20
CA TRP A 72 2.69 -7.09 1.48
C TRP A 72 3.06 -7.15 0.00
N MET A 73 2.93 -8.33 -0.59
CA MET A 73 2.97 -8.50 -2.02
C MET A 73 1.59 -8.23 -2.59
N LEU A 74 1.51 -7.22 -3.44
CA LEU A 74 0.33 -6.79 -4.14
C LEU A 74 0.49 -7.18 -5.60
N GLN A 75 -0.49 -7.89 -6.16
CA GLN A 75 -0.51 -8.28 -7.56
C GLN A 75 -1.78 -7.75 -8.20
N GLU A 76 -1.64 -7.25 -9.42
CA GLU A 76 -2.75 -6.73 -10.21
C GLU A 76 -2.79 -7.40 -11.59
N GLY A 77 -3.96 -7.46 -12.17
CA GLY A 77 -4.17 -7.95 -13.52
C GLY A 77 -5.29 -7.20 -14.22
N VAL A 78 -5.39 -7.40 -15.53
CA VAL A 78 -6.42 -6.79 -16.38
C VAL A 78 -7.11 -7.87 -17.19
N ILE A 79 -8.44 -7.85 -17.19
CA ILE A 79 -9.24 -8.55 -18.20
C ILE A 79 -9.64 -7.53 -19.26
N GLY A 80 -9.26 -7.76 -20.53
CA GLY A 80 -9.71 -6.95 -21.65
C GLY A 80 -11.14 -7.28 -22.02
N VAL A 81 -12.03 -6.30 -21.98
CA VAL A 81 -13.45 -6.49 -22.29
C VAL A 81 -13.99 -5.32 -23.11
N GLU A 82 -15.13 -5.54 -23.75
CA GLU A 82 -15.84 -4.49 -24.48
C GLU A 82 -16.22 -3.32 -23.56
N PRO A 83 -16.29 -2.09 -24.10
CA PRO A 83 -16.53 -0.87 -23.30
C PRO A 83 -17.79 -0.92 -22.43
N ASP A 84 -18.81 -1.64 -22.84
CA ASP A 84 -20.05 -1.75 -22.06
C ASP A 84 -19.88 -2.54 -20.76
N PHE A 85 -18.86 -3.42 -20.67
CA PHE A 85 -18.50 -4.10 -19.43
C PHE A 85 -17.86 -3.17 -18.40
N LEU A 86 -17.41 -1.99 -18.84
CA LEU A 86 -16.79 -0.98 -17.97
C LEU A 86 -17.81 -0.07 -17.28
N LYS A 87 -19.09 -0.24 -17.58
CA LYS A 87 -20.18 0.59 -17.08
C LYS A 87 -21.10 -0.21 -16.16
N THR A 88 -21.80 0.51 -15.29
CA THR A 88 -22.94 0.01 -14.55
C THR A 88 -24.15 -0.16 -15.47
N ASN A 89 -25.20 -0.83 -15.00
CA ASN A 89 -26.41 -1.05 -15.81
C ASN A 89 -27.12 0.26 -16.23
N ASP A 90 -26.89 1.34 -15.48
CA ASP A 90 -27.38 2.69 -15.81
C ASP A 90 -26.38 3.53 -16.65
N GLY A 91 -25.34 2.89 -17.19
CA GLY A 91 -24.38 3.49 -18.10
C GLY A 91 -23.31 4.36 -17.43
N LYS A 92 -23.23 4.39 -16.10
CA LYS A 92 -22.24 5.16 -15.37
C LYS A 92 -20.94 4.39 -15.15
N GLN A 93 -19.89 5.11 -14.83
CA GLN A 93 -18.63 4.48 -14.38
C GLN A 93 -18.81 3.94 -12.95
N PRO A 94 -18.55 2.64 -12.71
CA PRO A 94 -18.61 2.10 -11.36
C PRO A 94 -17.44 2.62 -10.51
N PRO A 95 -17.61 2.67 -9.19
CA PRO A 95 -16.50 2.91 -8.27
C PRO A 95 -15.53 1.74 -8.26
N VAL A 96 -14.40 1.90 -7.56
CA VAL A 96 -13.60 0.75 -7.14
C VAL A 96 -14.44 -0.11 -6.19
N VAL A 97 -14.50 -1.40 -6.47
CA VAL A 97 -15.25 -2.36 -5.65
C VAL A 97 -14.26 -3.24 -4.90
N HIS A 98 -14.44 -3.36 -3.60
CA HIS A 98 -13.72 -4.28 -2.73
C HIS A 98 -14.70 -5.30 -2.17
N VAL A 99 -14.34 -6.57 -2.23
CA VAL A 99 -15.17 -7.67 -1.71
C VAL A 99 -14.27 -8.66 -0.96
N ASP A 100 -14.65 -8.98 0.27
CA ASP A 100 -14.10 -10.11 1.01
C ASP A 100 -15.19 -11.19 1.13
N SER A 101 -14.81 -12.45 0.98
CA SER A 101 -15.75 -13.55 1.01
C SER A 101 -15.18 -14.77 1.74
N THR A 102 -16.05 -15.45 2.47
CA THR A 102 -15.80 -16.78 3.07
C THR A 102 -16.42 -17.91 2.25
N ALA A 103 -17.12 -17.58 1.15
CA ALA A 103 -17.68 -18.59 0.26
C ALA A 103 -16.55 -19.35 -0.46
N PRO A 104 -16.69 -20.68 -0.67
CA PRO A 104 -15.73 -21.41 -1.47
C PRO A 104 -15.60 -20.82 -2.87
N LEU A 105 -14.35 -20.60 -3.31
CA LEU A 105 -14.06 -20.10 -4.64
C LEU A 105 -13.67 -21.25 -5.56
N TYR A 106 -14.34 -21.35 -6.68
CA TYR A 106 -14.06 -22.33 -7.72
C TYR A 106 -13.47 -21.67 -8.95
N SER A 107 -12.56 -22.37 -9.62
CA SER A 107 -11.98 -21.92 -10.89
C SER A 107 -13.06 -21.64 -11.93
N ASP A 108 -13.02 -20.47 -12.55
CA ASP A 108 -13.92 -20.14 -13.67
C ASP A 108 -13.71 -21.06 -14.87
N LYS A 109 -12.47 -21.53 -15.10
CA LYS A 109 -12.12 -22.41 -16.20
C LYS A 109 -12.40 -23.89 -15.92
N THR A 110 -11.87 -24.40 -14.81
CA THR A 110 -11.86 -25.84 -14.53
C THR A 110 -12.98 -26.30 -13.61
N LYS A 111 -13.69 -25.35 -12.99
CA LYS A 111 -14.72 -25.57 -11.98
C LYS A 111 -14.23 -26.34 -10.73
N LYS A 112 -12.90 -26.48 -10.56
CA LYS A 112 -12.29 -27.07 -9.38
C LYS A 112 -12.20 -26.05 -8.25
N LEU A 113 -12.25 -26.53 -7.01
CA LEU A 113 -12.06 -25.70 -5.82
C LEU A 113 -10.65 -25.07 -5.83
N LEU A 114 -10.57 -23.73 -5.74
CA LEU A 114 -9.34 -22.97 -5.57
C LEU A 114 -9.03 -22.72 -4.10
N THR A 115 -10.04 -22.31 -3.34
CA THR A 115 -9.90 -22.09 -1.90
C THR A 115 -11.25 -22.17 -1.19
N ASP A 116 -11.23 -22.67 0.03
CA ASP A 116 -12.33 -22.66 1.02
C ASP A 116 -12.03 -21.69 2.20
N LYS A 117 -10.91 -20.96 2.12
CA LYS A 117 -10.53 -19.95 3.09
C LYS A 117 -11.02 -18.58 2.67
N ILE A 118 -11.02 -17.62 3.60
CA ILE A 118 -11.32 -16.24 3.27
C ILE A 118 -10.42 -15.73 2.14
N TRP A 119 -11.04 -15.09 1.17
CA TRP A 119 -10.36 -14.46 0.03
C TRP A 119 -10.95 -13.06 -0.19
N GLY A 120 -10.17 -12.21 -0.85
CA GLY A 120 -10.60 -10.86 -1.17
C GLY A 120 -10.23 -10.49 -2.59
N ILE A 121 -11.00 -9.56 -3.15
CA ILE A 121 -10.79 -9.02 -4.49
C ILE A 121 -11.07 -7.52 -4.46
N TYR A 122 -10.31 -6.76 -5.24
CA TYR A 122 -10.74 -5.45 -5.69
C TYR A 122 -10.67 -5.35 -7.21
N TYR A 123 -11.53 -4.51 -7.76
CA TYR A 123 -11.57 -4.26 -9.20
C TYR A 123 -12.18 -2.91 -9.53
N LYS A 124 -11.76 -2.36 -10.64
CA LYS A 124 -12.23 -1.08 -11.20
C LYS A 124 -12.16 -1.12 -12.72
N PRO A 125 -12.91 -0.28 -13.44
CA PRO A 125 -12.68 -0.10 -14.87
C PRO A 125 -11.30 0.49 -15.12
N ASP A 126 -10.63 -0.02 -16.14
CA ASP A 126 -9.43 0.52 -16.74
C ASP A 126 -9.79 1.07 -18.13
N ILE A 127 -10.07 2.37 -18.18
CA ILE A 127 -10.57 3.02 -19.40
C ILE A 127 -9.46 3.10 -20.45
N GLU A 128 -8.23 3.35 -20.06
CA GLU A 128 -7.09 3.44 -20.97
C GLU A 128 -6.72 2.08 -21.55
N GLY A 129 -6.73 1.04 -20.72
CA GLY A 129 -6.46 -0.33 -21.12
C GLY A 129 -7.64 -1.07 -21.72
N LEU A 130 -8.83 -0.45 -21.81
CA LEU A 130 -10.08 -1.09 -22.25
C LEU A 130 -10.31 -2.43 -21.54
N GLY A 131 -10.43 -2.38 -20.23
CA GLY A 131 -10.58 -3.58 -19.44
C GLY A 131 -11.07 -3.32 -18.02
N VAL A 132 -11.08 -4.37 -17.21
CA VAL A 132 -11.25 -4.30 -15.77
C VAL A 132 -9.94 -4.68 -15.12
N GLN A 133 -9.41 -3.79 -14.30
CA GLN A 133 -8.18 -3.95 -13.55
C GLN A 133 -8.48 -4.27 -12.09
N GLY A 134 -7.66 -5.07 -11.47
CA GLY A 134 -7.73 -5.30 -10.03
C GLY A 134 -6.77 -6.34 -9.52
N GLY A 135 -6.91 -6.66 -8.25
CA GLY A 135 -6.07 -7.62 -7.55
C GLY A 135 -6.86 -8.53 -6.63
N THR A 136 -6.22 -9.61 -6.19
CA THR A 136 -6.81 -10.58 -5.27
C THR A 136 -5.78 -11.06 -4.27
N SER A 137 -6.26 -11.39 -3.07
CA SER A 137 -5.56 -12.15 -2.04
C SER A 137 -4.07 -11.79 -1.89
N PRO A 138 -3.73 -10.53 -1.60
CA PRO A 138 -2.35 -10.16 -1.32
C PRO A 138 -1.85 -10.98 -0.12
N TYR A 139 -0.54 -11.14 -0.04
CA TYR A 139 0.06 -11.92 1.02
C TYR A 139 1.22 -11.19 1.67
N ILE A 140 1.40 -11.48 2.96
CA ILE A 140 2.53 -10.95 3.72
C ILE A 140 3.82 -11.62 3.23
N VAL A 141 4.83 -10.83 2.94
CA VAL A 141 6.18 -11.33 2.64
C VAL A 141 6.76 -11.96 3.90
N LYS A 142 7.04 -13.27 3.85
CA LYS A 142 7.50 -14.07 5.00
C LYS A 142 8.99 -13.84 5.30
N LYS A 143 9.38 -12.58 5.45
CA LYS A 143 10.72 -12.17 5.88
C LYS A 143 10.56 -11.06 6.91
N HIS A 144 11.50 -10.98 7.84
CA HIS A 144 11.57 -9.79 8.70
C HIS A 144 11.69 -8.54 7.82
N PHE A 145 11.00 -7.47 8.16
CA PHE A 145 10.89 -6.29 7.31
C PHE A 145 12.27 -5.71 6.89
N ASP A 146 13.29 -5.77 7.75
CA ASP A 146 14.64 -5.33 7.43
C ASP A 146 15.33 -6.19 6.34
N GLN A 147 14.83 -7.40 6.08
CA GLN A 147 15.39 -8.34 5.10
C GLN A 147 14.63 -8.31 3.76
N VAL A 148 13.56 -7.55 3.67
CA VAL A 148 12.82 -7.39 2.42
C VAL A 148 13.61 -6.47 1.50
N ASN A 149 14.01 -6.99 0.35
CA ASN A 149 14.70 -6.20 -0.65
C ASN A 149 13.69 -5.45 -1.53
N VAL A 150 13.68 -4.14 -1.42
CA VAL A 150 12.82 -3.27 -2.24
C VAL A 150 13.53 -2.87 -3.54
N ASP A 151 14.84 -2.86 -3.53
CA ASP A 151 15.71 -2.69 -4.69
C ASP A 151 16.33 -4.05 -5.13
N PRO A 152 16.58 -4.28 -6.45
CA PRO A 152 16.29 -3.42 -7.57
C PRO A 152 14.78 -3.39 -7.87
N TYR A 153 14.28 -2.22 -8.16
CA TYR A 153 12.90 -1.97 -8.49
C TYR A 153 12.70 -2.14 -10.00
N GLY A 154 11.99 -3.16 -10.44
CA GLY A 154 11.78 -3.38 -11.85
C GLY A 154 10.85 -4.55 -12.17
N ILE A 155 10.38 -4.56 -13.41
CA ILE A 155 9.43 -5.55 -13.93
C ILE A 155 9.98 -7.00 -13.93
N GLU A 156 11.29 -7.16 -13.84
CA GLU A 156 11.95 -8.46 -13.78
C GLU A 156 12.11 -8.98 -12.36
N SER A 157 11.85 -8.15 -11.35
CA SER A 157 11.87 -8.59 -9.97
C SER A 157 10.77 -9.63 -9.73
N PRO A 158 11.06 -10.79 -9.11
CA PRO A 158 10.05 -11.80 -8.80
C PRO A 158 8.86 -11.25 -8.02
N GLU A 159 9.08 -10.22 -7.23
CA GLU A 159 8.06 -9.54 -6.44
C GLU A 159 7.05 -8.76 -7.31
N TYR A 160 7.40 -8.47 -8.57
CA TYR A 160 6.56 -7.70 -9.50
C TYR A 160 5.86 -8.57 -10.55
N GLN A 161 6.19 -9.85 -10.60
CA GLN A 161 5.59 -10.73 -11.60
C GLN A 161 4.31 -11.36 -11.10
N THR A 162 3.24 -11.18 -11.87
CA THR A 162 1.99 -11.91 -11.64
C THR A 162 2.16 -13.38 -12.04
N THR A 163 1.67 -14.29 -11.21
CA THR A 163 1.73 -15.73 -11.46
C THR A 163 0.46 -16.22 -12.16
N ASP A 164 0.52 -17.41 -12.75
CA ASP A 164 -0.67 -18.05 -13.32
C ASP A 164 -1.70 -18.38 -12.21
N ALA A 165 -1.23 -18.72 -11.01
CA ALA A 165 -2.11 -18.91 -9.86
C ALA A 165 -2.84 -17.62 -9.46
N PHE A 166 -2.17 -16.46 -9.53
CA PHE A 166 -2.82 -15.17 -9.34
C PHE A 166 -3.89 -14.93 -10.40
N SER A 167 -3.57 -15.12 -11.68
CA SER A 167 -4.52 -14.84 -12.77
C SER A 167 -5.76 -15.74 -12.69
N GLU A 168 -5.59 -17.03 -12.37
CA GLU A 168 -6.70 -17.95 -12.17
C GLU A 168 -7.56 -17.54 -10.98
N MET A 169 -6.94 -17.20 -9.85
CA MET A 169 -7.65 -16.76 -8.65
C MET A 169 -8.43 -15.48 -8.89
N TRP A 170 -7.79 -14.43 -9.47
CA TRP A 170 -8.42 -13.14 -9.70
C TRP A 170 -9.57 -13.21 -10.70
N CYS A 171 -9.39 -13.88 -11.85
CA CYS A 171 -10.45 -14.05 -12.84
C CYS A 171 -11.64 -14.83 -12.27
N SER A 172 -11.37 -15.87 -11.48
CA SER A 172 -12.42 -16.67 -10.85
C SER A 172 -13.17 -15.89 -9.78
N ALA A 173 -12.46 -15.09 -8.98
CA ALA A 173 -13.07 -14.21 -8.00
C ALA A 173 -13.94 -13.12 -8.65
N LEU A 174 -13.46 -12.53 -9.76
CA LEU A 174 -14.23 -11.55 -10.52
C LEU A 174 -15.51 -12.17 -11.11
N ALA A 175 -15.43 -13.38 -11.70
CA ALA A 175 -16.58 -14.13 -12.20
C ALA A 175 -17.56 -14.49 -11.08
N HIS A 176 -17.06 -14.87 -9.91
CA HIS A 176 -17.90 -15.13 -8.73
C HIS A 176 -18.67 -13.89 -8.28
N CYS A 177 -17.99 -12.74 -8.23
CA CYS A 177 -18.60 -11.48 -7.81
C CYS A 177 -19.59 -10.90 -8.84
N GLN A 178 -19.29 -11.08 -10.12
CA GLN A 178 -20.09 -10.55 -11.23
C GLN A 178 -20.24 -11.57 -12.36
N LYS A 179 -21.41 -12.16 -12.46
CA LYS A 179 -21.74 -13.20 -13.46
C LYS A 179 -21.38 -12.83 -14.89
N ARG A 180 -21.41 -11.54 -15.27
CA ARG A 180 -21.04 -11.07 -16.60
C ARG A 180 -19.58 -11.36 -16.98
N PHE A 181 -18.71 -11.65 -16.02
CA PHE A 181 -17.31 -12.04 -16.25
C PHE A 181 -17.11 -13.55 -16.28
N GLU A 182 -18.15 -14.35 -16.04
CA GLU A 182 -18.06 -15.81 -16.13
C GLU A 182 -17.63 -16.24 -17.55
N GLY A 183 -16.66 -17.14 -17.63
CA GLY A 183 -16.09 -17.60 -18.89
C GLY A 183 -15.18 -16.60 -19.60
N LYS A 184 -14.81 -15.48 -18.96
CA LYS A 184 -13.95 -14.44 -19.56
C LYS A 184 -12.47 -14.55 -19.18
N SER A 185 -12.07 -15.58 -18.46
CA SER A 185 -10.69 -15.76 -17.98
C SER A 185 -9.64 -15.80 -19.10
N ASP A 186 -10.02 -16.18 -20.34
CA ASP A 186 -9.12 -16.17 -21.48
C ASP A 186 -8.81 -14.77 -22.02
N LEU A 187 -9.57 -13.77 -21.59
CA LEU A 187 -9.31 -12.36 -21.92
C LEU A 187 -8.31 -11.70 -20.96
N TYR A 188 -7.79 -12.46 -20.00
CA TYR A 188 -6.76 -11.97 -19.10
C TYR A 188 -5.51 -11.57 -19.88
N ARG A 189 -5.04 -10.36 -19.59
CA ARG A 189 -3.80 -9.81 -20.16
C ARG A 189 -2.68 -9.95 -19.15
N LYS A 190 -1.70 -10.79 -19.46
CA LYS A 190 -0.49 -10.90 -18.65
C LYS A 190 0.36 -9.65 -18.88
N GLY A 191 0.47 -8.84 -17.85
CA GLY A 191 1.38 -7.69 -17.81
C GLY A 191 2.19 -7.74 -16.53
N PRO A 192 3.36 -7.12 -16.47
CA PRO A 192 4.06 -6.93 -15.24
C PRO A 192 3.23 -5.95 -14.41
N SER A 193 2.58 -6.47 -13.40
CA SER A 193 1.79 -5.66 -12.49
C SER A 193 1.82 -6.32 -11.13
N GLY A 194 2.49 -5.66 -10.24
CA GLY A 194 2.66 -6.07 -8.86
C GLY A 194 3.47 -5.03 -8.13
N GLY A 195 3.67 -5.22 -6.86
CA GLY A 195 4.47 -4.32 -6.07
C GLY A 195 4.49 -4.71 -4.61
N LEU A 196 5.44 -4.13 -3.91
CA LEU A 196 5.54 -4.24 -2.47
C LEU A 196 4.81 -3.06 -1.83
N GLY A 197 3.88 -3.34 -0.93
CA GLY A 197 3.32 -2.38 -0.01
C GLY A 197 4.04 -2.44 1.33
N CYS A 198 4.57 -1.31 1.80
CA CYS A 198 5.17 -1.19 3.13
C CYS A 198 4.10 -0.64 4.09
N MET A 199 3.55 -1.51 4.94
CA MET A 199 2.43 -1.18 5.80
C MET A 199 2.86 -1.00 7.24
N THR A 200 2.20 -0.07 7.90
CA THR A 200 2.25 0.15 9.35
C THR A 200 1.50 -0.94 10.12
N PRO A 201 1.62 -1.03 11.44
CA PRO A 201 0.96 -2.08 12.24
C PRO A 201 -0.55 -2.13 12.13
N ASP A 202 -1.22 -1.01 11.90
CA ASP A 202 -2.66 -0.91 11.72
C ASP A 202 -3.09 -0.74 10.26
N SER A 203 -2.15 -0.84 9.32
CA SER A 203 -2.35 -0.63 7.88
C SER A 203 -2.81 0.77 7.49
N PHE A 204 -2.78 1.74 8.40
CA PHE A 204 -3.08 3.15 8.12
C PHE A 204 -1.81 3.98 8.04
N PRO A 205 -1.78 5.03 7.22
CA PRO A 205 -0.60 5.85 7.04
C PRO A 205 -0.16 6.57 8.31
N ILE A 206 1.07 7.06 8.30
CA ILE A 206 1.58 8.01 9.29
C ILE A 206 1.84 9.33 8.58
N PHE A 207 1.18 10.38 9.06
CA PHE A 207 1.43 11.76 8.69
C PHE A 207 1.87 12.50 9.93
N ASP A 208 3.18 12.60 10.13
CA ASP A 208 3.70 13.18 11.37
C ASP A 208 5.04 13.89 11.17
N ARG A 209 5.32 14.77 12.11
CA ARG A 209 6.60 15.46 12.21
C ARG A 209 7.50 14.72 13.20
N PHE A 210 8.61 14.25 12.70
CA PHE A 210 9.69 13.69 13.50
C PHE A 210 10.83 14.71 13.58
N PHE A 211 11.45 14.79 14.75
CA PHE A 211 12.41 15.83 15.02
C PHE A 211 11.77 17.24 14.83
N GLU A 212 12.59 18.27 14.67
CA GLU A 212 12.07 19.64 14.51
C GLU A 212 11.54 19.93 13.11
N ASN A 213 12.14 19.30 12.08
CA ASN A 213 11.95 19.70 10.70
C ASN A 213 11.81 18.54 9.68
N VAL A 214 11.54 17.34 10.12
CA VAL A 214 11.31 16.19 9.24
C VAL A 214 9.83 15.83 9.26
N TYR A 215 9.16 15.92 8.12
CA TYR A 215 7.79 15.47 7.98
C TYR A 215 7.76 14.14 7.21
N MET A 216 7.16 13.11 7.80
CA MET A 216 7.01 11.79 7.19
C MET A 216 5.60 11.61 6.65
N ILE A 217 5.50 11.21 5.39
CA ILE A 217 4.30 10.71 4.72
C ILE A 217 4.57 9.22 4.46
N ALA A 218 4.29 8.40 5.45
CA ALA A 218 4.55 6.97 5.38
C ALA A 218 3.27 6.22 4.98
N ASP A 219 3.13 6.03 3.69
CA ASP A 219 2.09 5.21 3.11
C ASP A 219 2.54 4.63 1.78
N ALA A 220 2.41 3.34 1.63
CA ALA A 220 2.83 2.63 0.43
C ALA A 220 1.67 2.09 -0.42
N ASN A 221 0.43 2.14 0.06
CA ASN A 221 -0.70 1.53 -0.65
C ASN A 221 -1.90 2.47 -0.87
N HIS A 222 -2.04 3.50 -0.08
CA HIS A 222 -3.21 4.37 -0.12
C HIS A 222 -2.98 5.67 -0.89
N GLY A 223 -1.81 5.85 -1.50
CA GLY A 223 -1.41 7.10 -2.16
C GLY A 223 -2.43 7.64 -3.16
N TYR A 224 -3.07 6.77 -3.93
CA TYR A 224 -4.12 7.16 -4.86
C TYR A 224 -5.43 7.61 -4.18
N LYS A 225 -5.69 7.17 -2.95
CA LYS A 225 -6.85 7.59 -2.14
C LYS A 225 -6.62 8.93 -1.45
N MET A 226 -5.37 9.40 -1.42
CA MET A 226 -4.92 10.53 -0.60
C MET A 226 -4.35 11.69 -1.42
N ILE A 227 -4.90 11.93 -2.60
CA ILE A 227 -4.44 13.02 -3.51
C ILE A 227 -4.39 14.38 -2.77
N GLY A 228 -5.33 14.64 -1.86
CA GLY A 228 -5.38 15.87 -1.08
C GLY A 228 -4.36 15.97 0.07
N VAL A 229 -3.70 14.88 0.45
CA VAL A 229 -2.77 14.87 1.59
C VAL A 229 -1.61 15.84 1.40
N GLY A 230 -1.08 15.93 0.18
CA GLY A 230 0.03 16.84 -0.12
C GLY A 230 -0.29 18.31 0.19
N GLU A 231 -1.50 18.75 -0.09
CA GLU A 231 -1.96 20.11 0.26
C GLU A 231 -2.06 20.31 1.79
N LEU A 232 -2.62 19.31 2.48
CA LEU A 232 -2.76 19.38 3.95
C LEU A 232 -1.39 19.37 4.63
N VAL A 233 -0.47 18.53 4.18
CA VAL A 233 0.90 18.48 4.68
C VAL A 233 1.64 19.79 4.42
N ALA A 234 1.50 20.39 3.23
CA ALA A 234 2.09 21.68 2.93
C ALA A 234 1.58 22.77 3.87
N LYS A 235 0.29 22.80 4.18
CA LYS A 235 -0.30 23.73 5.15
C LYS A 235 0.26 23.51 6.57
N GLU A 236 0.45 22.27 6.99
CA GLU A 236 1.05 21.95 8.30
C GLU A 236 2.52 22.37 8.38
N ILE A 237 3.29 22.19 7.31
CA ILE A 237 4.69 22.67 7.25
C ILE A 237 4.73 24.19 7.41
N LEU A 238 3.75 24.89 6.86
CA LEU A 238 3.60 26.34 6.97
C LEU A 238 2.90 26.81 8.26
N GLY A 239 2.65 25.91 9.21
CA GLY A 239 2.12 26.24 10.54
C GLY A 239 0.61 26.15 10.70
N THR A 240 -0.13 25.63 9.72
CA THR A 240 -1.58 25.43 9.80
C THR A 240 -1.91 23.96 9.99
N GLU A 241 -2.21 23.53 11.22
CA GLU A 241 -2.57 22.15 11.51
C GLU A 241 -3.86 21.71 10.79
N SER A 242 -3.91 20.42 10.40
CA SER A 242 -5.07 19.78 9.80
C SER A 242 -5.72 18.77 10.73
N ASP A 243 -6.99 18.99 11.06
CA ASP A 243 -7.76 18.01 11.85
C ASP A 243 -7.92 16.67 11.13
N LEU A 244 -7.89 16.67 9.80
CA LEU A 244 -7.98 15.44 9.01
C LEU A 244 -6.71 14.56 9.12
N LEU A 245 -5.56 15.14 9.42
CA LEU A 245 -4.31 14.39 9.57
C LEU A 245 -4.03 13.95 11.01
N LYS A 246 -4.72 14.52 12.00
CA LYS A 246 -4.52 14.20 13.43
C LYS A 246 -4.70 12.73 13.79
N PRO A 247 -5.72 12.00 13.24
CA PRO A 247 -5.89 10.57 13.55
C PRO A 247 -4.73 9.69 13.08
N PHE A 248 -3.88 10.19 12.18
CA PHE A 248 -2.79 9.45 11.57
C PHE A 248 -1.42 9.77 12.21
N ARG A 249 -1.39 10.45 13.34
CA ARG A 249 -0.15 10.72 14.08
C ARG A 249 0.42 9.43 14.66
N PHE A 250 1.76 9.37 14.75
CA PHE A 250 2.49 8.23 15.29
C PHE A 250 2.10 7.91 16.74
N ASN A 251 1.81 8.94 17.55
CA ASN A 251 1.45 8.78 18.95
C ASN A 251 0.14 7.98 19.19
N ARG A 252 -0.65 7.69 18.14
CA ARG A 252 -1.81 6.79 18.25
C ARG A 252 -1.44 5.39 18.74
N TYR A 253 -0.23 4.93 18.43
CA TYR A 253 0.26 3.63 18.90
C TYR A 253 0.50 3.65 20.41
N GLU A 254 1.16 4.70 20.92
CA GLU A 254 1.42 4.86 22.36
C GLU A 254 0.14 4.99 23.17
N LYS A 255 -0.86 5.67 22.64
CA LYS A 255 -2.18 5.85 23.27
C LYS A 255 -3.09 4.63 23.09
N GLY A 256 -2.79 3.73 22.18
CA GLY A 256 -3.68 2.64 21.79
C GLY A 256 -4.96 3.12 21.09
N GLU A 257 -4.94 4.34 20.52
CA GLU A 257 -6.04 4.96 19.78
C GLU A 257 -5.92 4.68 18.28
N LEU A 258 -5.86 3.40 17.92
CA LEU A 258 -5.73 3.01 16.53
C LEU A 258 -6.93 3.45 15.70
N HIS A 259 -6.68 3.76 14.44
CA HIS A 259 -7.76 4.06 13.51
C HIS A 259 -8.73 2.87 13.41
N PRO A 260 -10.05 3.10 13.36
CA PRO A 260 -11.00 2.02 13.15
C PRO A 260 -10.67 1.27 11.86
N THR A 261 -10.32 0.00 11.99
CA THR A 261 -10.05 -0.86 10.83
C THR A 261 -11.33 -1.48 10.33
N SER A 262 -11.39 -1.83 9.06
CA SER A 262 -12.43 -2.71 8.55
C SER A 262 -12.23 -4.14 9.12
N ASN A 263 -13.22 -5.00 8.93
CA ASN A 263 -13.09 -6.42 9.28
C ASN A 263 -12.30 -7.23 8.24
N SER A 264 -11.77 -6.59 7.20
CA SER A 264 -10.94 -7.24 6.21
C SER A 264 -9.59 -7.66 6.80
N PRO A 265 -9.12 -8.87 6.52
CA PRO A 265 -7.75 -9.28 6.86
C PRO A 265 -6.72 -8.75 5.85
N PHE A 266 -7.15 -8.06 4.80
CA PHE A 266 -6.30 -7.58 3.73
C PHE A 266 -5.97 -6.09 3.88
N PRO A 267 -4.86 -5.61 3.29
CA PRO A 267 -4.36 -4.25 3.52
C PRO A 267 -5.07 -3.15 2.72
N TRP A 268 -6.14 -3.45 2.00
CA TRP A 268 -6.88 -2.47 1.19
C TRP A 268 -8.13 -1.89 1.82
N SER A 269 -8.43 -2.20 3.01
CA SER A 269 -9.66 -1.78 3.69
C SER A 269 -9.58 -0.39 4.29
#